data_96c7f924ca4e58a58b4ee7aebe91dafe
#
_entry.id   96c7f924ca4e58a58b4ee7aebe91dafe
#
_cell.length_a   1.000
_cell.length_b   1.000
_cell.length_c   1.000
_cell.angle_alpha   90.00
_cell.angle_beta   90.00
_cell.angle_gamma   90.00
#
_symmetry.space_group_name_H-M   'P 1'
#
loop_
_entity.id
_entity.type
_entity.pdbx_description
1 polymer ?
#
loop_
_entity_poly.entity_id
_entity_poly.type
_entity_poly.pdbx_seq_one_letter_code
_entity_poly.pdbx_strand_id
1 'polypeptide(L)'
;MLKIKNLSTNYQVRKLTTSDVNRAFELVQSNPTYFAYCPPQATRHSILEDMKVVPANKSLDDKYYLGFFDDTKLIAILDLIMGYPDDESAWIGFFMVDATSQGKGIGSDIINDISDGIKVAGFKRIELAYAKGNSQSERFLLKNGFIKDGREVAVPGYTVVVMEKKL
;
A
#
# COMPACT_ATOMS: atom_id res chain seq x y z
N MET A 1 10.86 -0.23 16.01
CA MET A 1 9.42 0.06 15.85
C MET A 1 9.23 1.19 14.85
N LEU A 2 8.30 1.03 13.94
CA LEU A 2 7.99 2.03 12.91
C LEU A 2 7.36 3.28 13.53
N LYS A 3 7.94 4.45 13.27
CA LYS A 3 7.41 5.72 13.77
C LYS A 3 6.45 6.33 12.74
N ILE A 4 5.18 6.02 12.88
CA ILE A 4 4.13 6.39 11.91
C ILE A 4 4.13 7.88 11.57
N LYS A 5 4.28 8.74 12.57
CA LYS A 5 4.27 10.21 12.38
C LYS A 5 5.39 10.73 11.48
N ASN A 6 6.46 9.95 11.31
CA ASN A 6 7.62 10.33 10.51
C ASN A 6 7.59 9.71 9.10
N LEU A 7 6.49 9.04 8.72
CA LEU A 7 6.36 8.40 7.42
C LEU A 7 5.96 9.36 6.29
N SER A 8 5.84 10.63 6.55
CA SER A 8 5.69 11.65 5.53
C SER A 8 6.24 12.99 6.01
N THR A 9 6.88 13.70 5.10
CA THR A 9 7.34 15.09 5.34
C THR A 9 6.24 16.10 5.02
N ASN A 10 5.28 15.75 4.18
CA ASN A 10 4.27 16.67 3.63
C ASN A 10 2.86 16.43 4.17
N TYR A 11 2.58 15.24 4.71
CA TYR A 11 1.22 14.83 5.09
C TYR A 11 1.18 14.29 6.50
N GLN A 12 0.03 14.45 7.15
CA GLN A 12 -0.22 13.78 8.42
C GLN A 12 -0.51 12.30 8.17
N VAL A 13 0.17 11.42 8.89
CA VAL A 13 0.00 9.97 8.79
C VAL A 13 -0.55 9.42 10.10
N ARG A 14 -1.62 8.64 10.01
CA ARG A 14 -2.17 7.91 11.14
C ARG A 14 -2.80 6.59 10.72
N LYS A 15 -2.99 5.70 11.67
CA LYS A 15 -3.77 4.49 11.44
C LYS A 15 -5.23 4.87 11.14
N LEU A 16 -5.79 4.24 10.11
CA LEU A 16 -7.22 4.32 9.85
C LEU A 16 -7.98 3.38 10.80
N THR A 17 -9.15 3.81 11.20
CA THR A 17 -10.05 3.05 12.06
C THR A 17 -11.36 2.79 11.35
N THR A 18 -12.27 2.02 12.00
CA THR A 18 -13.60 1.76 11.44
C THR A 18 -14.40 3.02 11.16
N SER A 19 -14.13 4.11 11.90
CA SER A 19 -14.78 5.41 11.66
C SER A 19 -14.33 6.10 10.36
N ASP A 20 -13.23 5.65 9.77
CA ASP A 20 -12.69 6.18 8.50
C ASP A 20 -13.22 5.43 7.27
N VAL A 21 -14.05 4.40 7.43
CA VAL A 21 -14.45 3.51 6.34
C VAL A 21 -15.10 4.26 5.17
N ASN A 22 -15.92 5.27 5.43
CA ASN A 22 -16.60 6.01 4.36
C ASN A 22 -15.60 6.81 3.52
N ARG A 23 -14.66 7.51 4.14
CA ARG A 23 -13.63 8.27 3.39
C ARG A 23 -12.66 7.34 2.67
N ALA A 24 -12.32 6.18 3.25
CA ALA A 24 -11.52 5.16 2.56
C ALA A 24 -12.26 4.60 1.35
N PHE A 25 -13.54 4.31 1.48
CA PHE A 25 -14.38 3.84 0.38
C PHE A 25 -14.49 4.86 -0.75
N GLU A 26 -14.69 6.14 -0.45
CA GLU A 26 -14.70 7.22 -1.45
C GLU A 26 -13.37 7.30 -2.21
N LEU A 27 -12.24 7.17 -1.51
CA LEU A 27 -10.92 7.17 -2.15
C LEU A 27 -10.76 6.00 -3.12
N VAL A 28 -11.08 4.79 -2.70
CA VAL A 28 -10.91 3.60 -3.57
C VAL A 28 -11.89 3.62 -4.74
N GLN A 29 -13.10 4.13 -4.57
CA GLN A 29 -14.06 4.33 -5.67
C GLN A 29 -13.58 5.35 -6.71
N SER A 30 -12.71 6.28 -6.34
CA SER A 30 -12.13 7.23 -7.30
C SER A 30 -11.20 6.58 -8.33
N ASN A 31 -10.82 5.31 -8.12
CA ASN A 31 -9.91 4.55 -8.95
C ASN A 31 -10.56 3.27 -9.54
N PRO A 32 -11.58 3.37 -10.39
CA PRO A 32 -12.29 2.19 -10.89
C PRO A 32 -11.44 1.30 -11.77
N THR A 33 -10.45 1.84 -12.46
CA THR A 33 -9.53 1.09 -13.34
C THR A 33 -8.70 0.07 -12.55
N TYR A 34 -8.30 0.38 -11.32
CA TYR A 34 -7.58 -0.55 -10.47
C TYR A 34 -8.36 -1.86 -10.30
N PHE A 35 -9.65 -1.78 -10.02
CA PHE A 35 -10.49 -2.96 -9.76
C PHE A 35 -10.89 -3.70 -11.04
N ALA A 36 -10.70 -3.11 -12.22
CA ALA A 36 -10.80 -3.84 -13.47
C ALA A 36 -9.72 -4.93 -13.59
N TYR A 37 -8.55 -4.70 -13.00
CA TYR A 37 -7.44 -5.67 -12.95
C TYR A 37 -7.44 -6.53 -11.68
N CYS A 38 -7.97 -6.01 -10.57
CA CYS A 38 -8.03 -6.65 -9.25
C CYS A 38 -9.48 -6.82 -8.79
N PRO A 39 -10.32 -7.63 -9.46
CA PRO A 39 -11.69 -7.86 -8.99
C PRO A 39 -11.70 -8.62 -7.65
N PRO A 40 -12.78 -8.50 -6.88
CA PRO A 40 -13.98 -7.68 -7.09
C PRO A 40 -13.79 -6.20 -6.71
N GLN A 41 -14.79 -5.37 -7.05
CA GLN A 41 -14.85 -4.00 -6.55
C GLN A 41 -14.83 -3.98 -5.03
N ALA A 42 -14.12 -3.00 -4.45
CA ALA A 42 -14.13 -2.81 -3.00
C ALA A 42 -15.52 -2.41 -2.51
N THR A 43 -15.86 -2.85 -1.31
CA THR A 43 -17.03 -2.45 -0.55
C THR A 43 -16.60 -1.90 0.80
N ARG A 44 -17.49 -1.21 1.52
CA ARG A 44 -17.20 -0.82 2.90
C ARG A 44 -16.85 -2.01 3.77
N HIS A 45 -17.55 -3.12 3.60
CA HIS A 45 -17.27 -4.36 4.32
C HIS A 45 -15.88 -4.91 3.99
N SER A 46 -15.49 -4.98 2.71
CA SER A 46 -14.16 -5.48 2.33
C SER A 46 -13.02 -4.60 2.89
N ILE A 47 -13.21 -3.28 2.95
CA ILE A 47 -12.24 -2.36 3.56
C ILE A 47 -12.10 -2.62 5.06
N LEU A 48 -13.22 -2.81 5.77
CA LEU A 48 -13.18 -3.16 7.20
C LEU A 48 -12.47 -4.49 7.46
N GLU A 49 -12.64 -5.48 6.58
CA GLU A 49 -11.92 -6.75 6.65
C GLU A 49 -10.42 -6.56 6.36
N ASP A 50 -10.08 -5.79 5.35
CA ASP A 50 -8.67 -5.49 4.99
C ASP A 50 -7.90 -4.84 6.15
N MET A 51 -8.58 -4.04 6.97
CA MET A 51 -7.96 -3.45 8.16
C MET A 51 -7.51 -4.48 9.20
N LYS A 52 -8.04 -5.70 9.16
CA LYS A 52 -7.81 -6.76 10.16
C LYS A 52 -7.01 -7.95 9.61
N VAL A 53 -7.02 -8.15 8.30
CA VAL A 53 -6.37 -9.32 7.69
C VAL A 53 -4.86 -9.21 7.84
N VAL A 54 -4.26 -10.29 8.33
CA VAL A 54 -2.80 -10.46 8.43
C VAL A 54 -2.40 -11.81 7.86
N PRO A 55 -1.18 -11.94 7.32
CA PRO A 55 -0.66 -13.23 6.88
C PRO A 55 -0.50 -14.22 8.05
N ALA A 56 -0.37 -15.50 7.73
CA ALA A 56 0.00 -16.51 8.72
C ALA A 56 1.29 -16.11 9.46
N ASN A 57 1.33 -16.36 10.77
CA ASN A 57 2.44 -16.01 11.67
C ASN A 57 2.66 -14.51 11.90
N LYS A 58 1.72 -13.66 11.51
CA LYS A 58 1.73 -12.22 11.82
C LYS A 58 0.52 -11.86 12.67
N SER A 59 0.61 -10.74 13.36
CA SER A 59 -0.44 -10.20 14.22
C SER A 59 -0.82 -8.77 13.81
N LEU A 60 -1.86 -8.23 14.45
CA LEU A 60 -2.24 -6.83 14.25
C LEU A 60 -1.18 -5.84 14.71
N ASP A 61 -0.25 -6.25 15.57
CA ASP A 61 0.88 -5.43 15.98
C ASP A 61 1.90 -5.22 14.84
N ASP A 62 1.92 -6.13 13.88
CA ASP A 62 2.77 -6.05 12.68
C ASP A 62 2.11 -5.26 11.54
N LYS A 63 0.81 -4.99 11.65
CA LYS A 63 0.01 -4.38 10.60
C LYS A 63 -0.18 -2.88 10.80
N TYR A 64 0.01 -2.16 9.71
CA TYR A 64 -0.19 -0.71 9.66
C TYR A 64 -1.11 -0.37 8.48
N TYR A 65 -2.39 -0.20 8.74
CA TYR A 65 -3.36 0.27 7.75
C TYR A 65 -3.47 1.79 7.90
N LEU A 66 -2.75 2.52 7.05
CA LEU A 66 -2.46 3.94 7.23
C LEU A 66 -3.21 4.83 6.25
N GLY A 67 -3.61 6.00 6.72
CA GLY A 67 -4.08 7.10 5.88
C GLY A 67 -3.08 8.26 5.90
N PHE A 68 -2.92 8.87 4.74
CA PHE A 68 -2.17 10.11 4.54
C PHE A 68 -3.16 11.24 4.32
N PHE A 69 -3.04 12.31 5.10
CA PHE A 69 -4.01 13.40 5.13
C PHE A 69 -3.35 14.73 4.75
N ASP A 70 -3.97 15.44 3.84
CA ASP A 70 -3.74 16.87 3.58
C ASP A 70 -4.85 17.63 4.30
N ASP A 71 -4.53 18.26 5.42
CA ASP A 71 -5.50 18.75 6.40
C ASP A 71 -6.47 17.63 6.81
N THR A 72 -7.74 17.75 6.46
CA THR A 72 -8.78 16.77 6.79
C THR A 72 -9.04 15.77 5.64
N LYS A 73 -8.46 16.00 4.45
CA LYS A 73 -8.69 15.15 3.29
C LYS A 73 -7.77 13.94 3.29
N LEU A 74 -8.34 12.75 3.21
CA LEU A 74 -7.60 11.52 2.97
C LEU A 74 -7.15 11.49 1.50
N ILE A 75 -5.82 11.52 1.27
CA ILE A 75 -5.25 11.54 -0.07
C ILE A 75 -4.60 10.23 -0.49
N ALA A 76 -4.25 9.37 0.45
CA ALA A 76 -3.68 8.06 0.14
C ALA A 76 -3.94 7.06 1.27
N ILE A 77 -4.00 5.79 0.90
CA ILE A 77 -4.10 4.65 1.82
C ILE A 77 -2.91 3.72 1.58
N LEU A 78 -2.34 3.21 2.66
CA LEU A 78 -1.27 2.21 2.65
C LEU A 78 -1.61 1.08 3.61
N ASP A 79 -1.59 -0.15 3.14
CA ASP A 79 -1.59 -1.37 3.96
C ASP A 79 -0.17 -1.93 4.00
N LEU A 80 0.42 -1.97 5.19
CA LEU A 80 1.80 -2.34 5.41
C LEU A 80 1.90 -3.41 6.49
N ILE A 81 2.62 -4.50 6.20
CA ILE A 81 2.95 -5.57 7.14
C ILE A 81 4.46 -5.60 7.36
N MET A 82 4.89 -5.38 8.60
CA MET A 82 6.29 -5.40 8.95
C MET A 82 6.77 -6.82 9.26
N GLY A 83 7.98 -7.18 8.82
CA GLY A 83 8.55 -8.52 9.03
C GLY A 83 7.83 -9.61 8.22
N TYR A 84 7.43 -9.33 7.00
CA TYR A 84 6.81 -10.28 6.08
C TYR A 84 7.31 -10.02 4.65
N PRO A 85 7.63 -11.04 3.84
CA PRO A 85 7.52 -12.49 4.12
C PRO A 85 8.62 -13.05 5.04
N ASP A 86 9.59 -12.24 5.44
CA ASP A 86 10.66 -12.58 6.38
C ASP A 86 11.02 -11.38 7.26
N ASP A 87 11.87 -11.60 8.27
CA ASP A 87 12.20 -10.60 9.29
C ASP A 87 12.95 -9.36 8.74
N GLU A 88 13.48 -9.41 7.54
CA GLU A 88 14.19 -8.30 6.90
C GLU A 88 13.31 -7.50 5.92
N SER A 89 12.08 -7.95 5.71
CA SER A 89 11.16 -7.41 4.69
C SER A 89 9.98 -6.67 5.31
N ALA A 90 9.48 -5.69 4.59
CA ALA A 90 8.17 -5.10 4.79
C ALA A 90 7.32 -5.36 3.53
N TRP A 91 6.06 -5.73 3.71
CA TRP A 91 5.13 -6.01 2.62
C TRP A 91 4.09 -4.92 2.48
N ILE A 92 3.96 -4.35 1.29
CA ILE A 92 2.85 -3.46 0.95
C ILE A 92 1.73 -4.31 0.36
N GLY A 93 0.65 -4.48 1.11
CA GLY A 93 -0.54 -5.20 0.67
C GLY A 93 -1.46 -4.38 -0.22
N PHE A 94 -1.47 -3.06 -0.01
CA PHE A 94 -2.28 -2.12 -0.77
C PHE A 94 -1.69 -0.71 -0.69
N PHE A 95 -1.65 0.00 -1.81
CA PHE A 95 -1.31 1.42 -1.86
C PHE A 95 -2.13 2.10 -2.95
N MET A 96 -2.82 3.17 -2.58
CA MET A 96 -3.63 3.92 -3.52
C MET A 96 -3.66 5.41 -3.17
N VAL A 97 -3.49 6.24 -4.18
CA VAL A 97 -3.64 7.69 -4.08
C VAL A 97 -5.01 8.09 -4.64
N ASP A 98 -5.68 9.01 -3.99
CA ASP A 98 -6.93 9.59 -4.48
C ASP A 98 -6.78 10.08 -5.94
N ALA A 99 -7.76 9.78 -6.79
CA ALA A 99 -7.65 10.05 -8.22
C ALA A 99 -7.38 11.53 -8.54
N THR A 100 -7.96 12.46 -7.76
CA THR A 100 -7.76 13.91 -7.96
C THR A 100 -6.37 14.39 -7.55
N SER A 101 -5.64 13.58 -6.79
CA SER A 101 -4.28 13.86 -6.31
C SER A 101 -3.20 13.17 -7.14
N GLN A 102 -3.57 12.35 -8.12
CA GLN A 102 -2.63 11.66 -9.01
C GLN A 102 -2.02 12.58 -10.07
N GLY A 103 -0.90 12.15 -10.65
CA GLY A 103 -0.20 12.89 -11.71
C GLY A 103 0.59 14.11 -11.23
N LYS A 104 0.78 14.27 -9.91
CA LYS A 104 1.50 15.40 -9.29
C LYS A 104 2.76 14.99 -8.54
N GLY A 105 3.18 13.71 -8.63
CA GLY A 105 4.33 13.17 -7.91
C GLY A 105 4.04 12.77 -6.46
N ILE A 106 2.82 12.90 -5.97
CA ILE A 106 2.43 12.62 -4.58
C ILE A 106 2.69 11.15 -4.22
N GLY A 107 2.31 10.21 -5.09
CA GLY A 107 2.54 8.79 -4.84
C GLY A 107 4.02 8.45 -4.71
N SER A 108 4.87 9.02 -5.56
CA SER A 108 6.32 8.84 -5.51
C SER A 108 6.93 9.43 -4.24
N ASP A 109 6.49 10.62 -3.82
CA ASP A 109 6.94 11.26 -2.58
C ASP A 109 6.59 10.39 -1.36
N ILE A 110 5.37 9.88 -1.30
CA ILE A 110 4.92 9.00 -0.22
C ILE A 110 5.75 7.71 -0.19
N ILE A 111 5.97 7.06 -1.33
CA ILE A 111 6.78 5.82 -1.39
C ILE A 111 8.22 6.07 -0.95
N ASN A 112 8.81 7.20 -1.29
CA ASN A 112 10.15 7.55 -0.85
C ASN A 112 10.21 7.75 0.67
N ASP A 113 9.30 8.53 1.24
CA ASP A 113 9.23 8.77 2.69
C ASP A 113 8.99 7.46 3.46
N ILE A 114 8.12 6.59 2.97
CA ILE A 114 7.86 5.26 3.54
C ILE A 114 9.13 4.40 3.49
N SER A 115 9.82 4.38 2.34
CA SER A 115 11.05 3.61 2.14
C SER A 115 12.11 4.02 3.17
N ASP A 116 12.28 5.33 3.38
CA ASP A 116 13.22 5.85 4.37
C ASP A 116 12.80 5.46 5.80
N GLY A 117 11.52 5.58 6.13
CA GLY A 117 11.00 5.19 7.44
C GLY A 117 11.17 3.69 7.74
N ILE A 118 10.95 2.84 6.76
CA ILE A 118 11.13 1.39 6.87
C ILE A 118 12.61 1.04 7.03
N LYS A 119 13.49 1.69 6.25
CA LYS A 119 14.93 1.54 6.37
C LYS A 119 15.44 1.93 7.78
N VAL A 120 15.00 3.07 8.29
CA VAL A 120 15.34 3.54 9.65
C VAL A 120 14.84 2.56 10.71
N ALA A 121 13.72 1.89 10.48
CA ALA A 121 13.21 0.83 11.37
C ALA A 121 14.04 -0.47 11.32
N GLY A 122 15.04 -0.58 10.42
CA GLY A 122 15.99 -1.68 10.36
C GLY A 122 15.70 -2.73 9.29
N PHE A 123 14.70 -2.52 8.46
CA PHE A 123 14.37 -3.43 7.36
C PHE A 123 15.23 -3.16 6.13
N LYS A 124 15.42 -4.19 5.31
CA LYS A 124 16.35 -4.15 4.17
C LYS A 124 15.65 -4.06 2.81
N ARG A 125 14.36 -4.40 2.74
CA ARG A 125 13.60 -4.37 1.50
C ARG A 125 12.11 -4.19 1.74
N ILE A 126 11.46 -3.72 0.68
CA ILE A 126 10.00 -3.68 0.57
C ILE A 126 9.61 -4.62 -0.55
N GLU A 127 8.62 -5.45 -0.31
CA GLU A 127 8.01 -6.32 -1.31
C GLU A 127 6.53 -5.96 -1.48
N LEU A 128 6.02 -6.19 -2.68
CA LEU A 128 4.61 -6.02 -3.04
C LEU A 128 4.29 -6.83 -4.29
N ALA A 129 3.02 -6.83 -4.65
CA ALA A 129 2.57 -7.42 -5.91
C ALA A 129 1.57 -6.49 -6.60
N TYR A 130 1.54 -6.52 -7.93
CA TYR A 130 0.52 -5.83 -8.73
C TYR A 130 -0.19 -6.82 -9.66
N ALA A 131 -1.40 -6.47 -10.08
CA ALA A 131 -2.17 -7.31 -11.00
C ALA A 131 -1.51 -7.33 -12.38
N LYS A 132 -1.19 -8.52 -12.89
CA LYS A 132 -0.58 -8.71 -14.20
C LYS A 132 -1.45 -8.06 -15.28
N GLY A 133 -0.81 -7.26 -16.14
CA GLY A 133 -1.49 -6.50 -17.19
C GLY A 133 -1.83 -5.05 -16.79
N ASN A 134 -1.79 -4.69 -15.52
CA ASN A 134 -1.96 -3.30 -15.09
C ASN A 134 -0.68 -2.50 -15.34
N SER A 135 -0.54 -1.96 -16.55
CA SER A 135 0.63 -1.23 -16.98
C SER A 135 0.86 0.08 -16.22
N GLN A 136 -0.20 0.70 -15.71
CA GLN A 136 -0.09 1.91 -14.89
C GLN A 136 0.63 1.61 -13.57
N SER A 137 0.22 0.55 -12.88
CA SER A 137 0.87 0.09 -11.65
C SER A 137 2.31 -0.32 -11.91
N GLU A 138 2.56 -1.09 -12.97
CA GLU A 138 3.92 -1.52 -13.33
C GLU A 138 4.86 -0.34 -13.56
N ARG A 139 4.46 0.64 -14.36
CA ARG A 139 5.28 1.83 -14.62
C ARG A 139 5.55 2.64 -13.36
N PHE A 140 4.55 2.83 -12.53
CA PHE A 140 4.71 3.54 -11.26
C PHE A 140 5.73 2.84 -10.34
N LEU A 141 5.63 1.52 -10.21
CA LEU A 141 6.53 0.74 -9.36
C LEU A 141 7.96 0.73 -9.89
N LEU A 142 8.15 0.51 -11.19
CA LEU A 142 9.48 0.58 -11.82
C LEU A 142 10.11 1.96 -11.63
N LYS A 143 9.36 3.04 -11.83
CA LYS A 143 9.82 4.41 -11.60
C LYS A 143 10.28 4.64 -10.16
N ASN A 144 9.69 3.96 -9.20
CA ASN A 144 10.00 4.11 -7.77
C ASN A 144 11.01 3.08 -7.24
N GLY A 145 11.73 2.41 -8.13
CA GLY A 145 12.87 1.54 -7.78
C GLY A 145 12.50 0.10 -7.43
N PHE A 146 11.26 -0.31 -7.67
CA PHE A 146 10.87 -1.72 -7.57
C PHE A 146 11.30 -2.48 -8.81
N ILE A 147 11.74 -3.72 -8.64
CA ILE A 147 12.12 -4.64 -9.70
C ILE A 147 11.36 -5.96 -9.56
N LYS A 148 11.07 -6.60 -10.68
CA LYS A 148 10.47 -7.94 -10.70
C LYS A 148 11.50 -8.96 -10.21
N ASP A 149 11.07 -9.90 -9.37
CA ASP A 149 11.91 -10.98 -8.86
C ASP A 149 11.67 -12.33 -9.56
N GLY A 150 10.78 -12.37 -10.55
CA GLY A 150 10.44 -13.56 -11.32
C GLY A 150 9.22 -14.32 -10.79
N ARG A 151 8.69 -13.97 -9.61
CA ARG A 151 7.51 -14.63 -9.04
C ARG A 151 6.22 -14.07 -9.63
N GLU A 152 5.37 -14.97 -10.07
CA GLU A 152 3.97 -14.70 -10.40
C GLU A 152 3.07 -15.65 -9.61
N VAL A 153 2.00 -15.15 -9.05
CA VAL A 153 1.11 -15.92 -8.19
C VAL A 153 -0.32 -15.84 -8.71
N ALA A 154 -0.93 -16.99 -8.98
CA ALA A 154 -2.34 -17.06 -9.33
C ALA A 154 -3.18 -16.84 -8.06
N VAL A 155 -4.13 -15.92 -8.14
CA VAL A 155 -5.14 -15.65 -7.12
C VAL A 155 -6.52 -15.79 -7.75
N PRO A 156 -7.61 -15.87 -6.96
CA PRO A 156 -8.95 -15.96 -7.55
C PRO A 156 -9.24 -14.80 -8.51
N GLY A 157 -9.42 -15.11 -9.80
CA GLY A 157 -9.82 -14.17 -10.85
C GLY A 157 -8.69 -13.45 -11.59
N TYR A 158 -7.43 -13.52 -11.13
CA TYR A 158 -6.30 -12.87 -11.80
C TYR A 158 -4.95 -13.44 -11.34
N THR A 159 -3.85 -12.92 -11.91
CA THR A 159 -2.47 -13.25 -11.52
C THR A 159 -1.79 -11.99 -11.01
N VAL A 160 -0.97 -12.10 -9.97
CA VAL A 160 -0.15 -11.00 -9.48
C VAL A 160 1.33 -11.23 -9.80
N VAL A 161 2.03 -10.14 -10.03
CA VAL A 161 3.48 -10.10 -10.27
C VAL A 161 4.14 -9.51 -9.04
N VAL A 162 5.08 -10.24 -8.44
CA VAL A 162 5.80 -9.80 -7.25
C VAL A 162 6.99 -8.92 -7.64
N MET A 163 7.16 -7.83 -6.91
CA MET A 163 8.28 -6.91 -7.07
C MET A 163 8.92 -6.61 -5.71
N GLU A 164 10.19 -6.25 -5.74
CA GLU A 164 10.95 -5.85 -4.55
C GLU A 164 11.71 -4.54 -4.77
N LYS A 165 11.92 -3.81 -3.69
CA LYS A 165 12.80 -2.64 -3.63
C LYS A 165 13.78 -2.83 -2.47
N LYS A 166 15.08 -2.81 -2.76
CA LYS A 166 16.14 -2.80 -1.74
C LYS A 166 16.26 -1.39 -1.14
N LEU A 167 16.46 -1.34 0.17
CA LEU A 167 16.54 -0.10 0.96
C LEU A 167 17.97 0.32 1.30
#